data_d712136a7970f05b93ecbc4dffdacaaf
#
_entry.id   d712136a7970f05b93ecbc4dffdacaaf
#
_cell.length_a   1.000
_cell.length_b   1.000
_cell.length_c   1.000
_cell.angle_alpha   90.00
_cell.angle_beta   90.00
_cell.angle_gamma   90.00
#
_symmetry.space_group_name_H-M   'P 1'
#
loop_
_entity.id
_entity.type
_entity.pdbx_description
1 polymer ?
#
loop_
_entity_poly.entity_id
_entity_poly.type
_entity_poly.pdbx_seq_one_letter_code
_entity_poly.pdbx_strand_id
1 'polypeptide(L)'
;NRGLYDGLDAQGTYSTGELAKFLATPVVLVVDCTMRTRTTAAMVLGCQHFDPQVPIRGVILNQIARPRHEAIIRQAIETYCGIPVLGAIPRLKCEVFPERHMGLVPPQEHATAIRAVTTARDLATRYLDLEGLWEVASQAPPLSEVIVSPPSFCADCAPPVIGVIRDSAFQFYYPENLEALREAGAAVMELSALDDP
;
A
#
# COMPACT_ATOMS: atom_id res chain seq x y z
N ASN A 1 5.21 -3.15 -4.49
CA ASN A 1 4.36 -4.15 -5.14
C ASN A 1 4.70 -4.24 -6.62
N ARG A 2 4.90 -5.42 -7.15
CA ARG A 2 5.11 -5.66 -8.58
C ARG A 2 3.74 -5.79 -9.27
N GLY A 3 3.32 -6.95 -9.70
CA GLY A 3 1.98 -7.17 -10.22
C GLY A 3 1.04 -7.77 -9.18
N LEU A 4 -0.26 -7.76 -9.47
CA LEU A 4 -1.29 -8.31 -8.58
C LEU A 4 -1.07 -9.80 -8.29
N TYR A 5 -0.63 -10.54 -9.29
CA TYR A 5 -0.43 -12.00 -9.25
C TYR A 5 1.04 -12.42 -9.17
N ASP A 6 1.97 -11.45 -9.11
CA ASP A 6 3.39 -11.74 -8.99
C ASP A 6 3.72 -12.20 -7.57
N GLY A 7 4.15 -13.42 -7.44
CA GLY A 7 4.53 -14.06 -6.20
C GLY A 7 5.95 -14.62 -6.22
N LEU A 8 6.20 -15.57 -5.35
CA LEU A 8 7.51 -16.24 -5.23
C LEU A 8 7.74 -17.26 -6.36
N ASP A 9 6.67 -17.85 -6.88
CA ASP A 9 6.68 -18.93 -7.86
C ASP A 9 5.64 -18.72 -8.96
N ALA A 10 5.56 -19.65 -9.89
CA ALA A 10 4.60 -19.61 -11.00
C ALA A 10 3.14 -19.76 -10.55
N GLN A 11 2.90 -20.23 -9.34
CA GLN A 11 1.59 -20.36 -8.72
C GLN A 11 1.14 -19.05 -8.06
N GLY A 12 2.05 -18.07 -7.95
CA GLY A 12 1.76 -16.77 -7.34
C GLY A 12 1.74 -16.79 -5.81
N THR A 13 2.43 -17.76 -5.20
CA THR A 13 2.54 -17.87 -3.73
C THR A 13 3.03 -16.55 -3.13
N TYR A 14 2.35 -16.07 -2.09
CA TYR A 14 2.58 -14.77 -1.44
C TYR A 14 2.36 -13.54 -2.35
N SER A 15 1.59 -13.68 -3.45
CA SER A 15 1.17 -12.53 -4.23
C SER A 15 0.15 -11.66 -3.49
N THR A 16 -0.04 -10.44 -3.99
CA THR A 16 -1.10 -9.55 -3.48
C THR A 16 -2.49 -10.15 -3.68
N GLY A 17 -2.68 -10.92 -4.78
CA GLY A 17 -3.93 -11.64 -5.03
C GLY A 17 -4.21 -12.70 -3.96
N GLU A 18 -3.20 -13.49 -3.55
CA GLU A 18 -3.34 -14.47 -2.47
C GLU A 18 -3.68 -13.79 -1.14
N LEU A 19 -3.02 -12.66 -0.83
CA LEU A 19 -3.32 -11.89 0.37
C LEU A 19 -4.76 -11.36 0.35
N ALA A 20 -5.23 -10.85 -0.77
CA ALA A 20 -6.60 -10.36 -0.91
C ALA A 20 -7.64 -11.46 -0.69
N LYS A 21 -7.39 -12.67 -1.21
CA LYS A 21 -8.23 -13.84 -0.96
C LYS A 21 -8.22 -14.25 0.51
N PHE A 22 -7.03 -14.31 1.11
CA PHE A 22 -6.88 -14.68 2.53
C PHE A 22 -7.65 -13.72 3.47
N LEU A 23 -7.60 -12.42 3.17
CA LEU A 23 -8.30 -11.39 3.94
C LEU A 23 -9.76 -11.21 3.50
N ALA A 24 -10.20 -11.89 2.43
CA ALA A 24 -11.50 -11.68 1.78
C ALA A 24 -11.78 -10.20 1.45
N THR A 25 -10.72 -9.42 1.15
CA THR A 25 -10.80 -7.97 1.00
C THR A 25 -10.91 -7.55 -0.46
N PRO A 26 -11.73 -6.52 -0.80
CA PRO A 26 -11.82 -6.00 -2.16
C PRO A 26 -10.49 -5.38 -2.62
N VAL A 27 -10.24 -5.49 -3.92
CA VAL A 27 -9.05 -4.95 -4.57
C VAL A 27 -9.42 -3.77 -5.44
N VAL A 28 -8.68 -2.67 -5.31
CA VAL A 28 -8.67 -1.56 -6.25
C VAL A 28 -7.37 -1.62 -7.04
N LEU A 29 -7.47 -1.79 -8.35
CA LEU A 29 -6.31 -1.99 -9.21
C LEU A 29 -5.79 -0.65 -9.71
N VAL A 30 -4.53 -0.31 -9.44
CA VAL A 30 -3.85 0.86 -10.01
C VAL A 30 -3.15 0.46 -11.30
N VAL A 31 -3.51 1.08 -12.42
CA VAL A 31 -3.02 0.70 -13.74
C VAL A 31 -2.27 1.84 -14.42
N ASP A 32 -1.06 1.56 -14.87
CA ASP A 32 -0.30 2.46 -15.73
C ASP A 32 -0.94 2.53 -17.13
N CYS A 33 -1.38 3.73 -17.52
CA CYS A 33 -2.04 3.99 -18.78
C CYS A 33 -1.11 4.59 -19.84
N THR A 34 0.21 4.60 -19.60
CA THR A 34 1.19 5.18 -20.55
C THR A 34 1.06 4.51 -21.91
N MET A 35 0.84 5.34 -22.95
CA MET A 35 0.73 4.92 -24.36
C MET A 35 -0.33 3.82 -24.63
N ARG A 36 -1.32 3.66 -23.76
CA ARG A 36 -2.40 2.67 -23.88
C ARG A 36 -3.76 3.35 -23.82
N THR A 37 -4.74 2.74 -24.47
CA THR A 37 -6.16 3.13 -24.38
C THR A 37 -7.02 1.90 -24.10
N ARG A 38 -7.71 1.35 -25.09
CA ARG A 38 -8.56 0.15 -24.93
C ARG A 38 -7.81 -1.09 -24.44
N THR A 39 -6.51 -1.21 -24.71
CA THR A 39 -5.66 -2.28 -24.18
C THR A 39 -5.62 -2.30 -22.65
N THR A 40 -5.76 -1.14 -22.00
CA THR A 40 -5.87 -1.06 -20.54
C THR A 40 -7.08 -1.86 -20.03
N ALA A 41 -8.24 -1.74 -20.69
CA ALA A 41 -9.41 -2.53 -20.34
C ALA A 41 -9.19 -4.03 -20.56
N ALA A 42 -8.49 -4.42 -21.64
CA ALA A 42 -8.16 -5.84 -21.87
C ALA A 42 -7.23 -6.40 -20.76
N MET A 43 -6.29 -5.62 -20.26
CA MET A 43 -5.44 -6.00 -19.12
C MET A 43 -6.26 -6.17 -17.83
N VAL A 44 -7.13 -5.21 -17.52
CA VAL A 44 -8.01 -5.29 -16.34
C VAL A 44 -8.93 -6.50 -16.42
N LEU A 45 -9.55 -6.71 -17.57
CA LEU A 45 -10.41 -7.87 -17.85
C LEU A 45 -9.62 -9.18 -17.69
N GLY A 46 -8.38 -9.21 -18.19
CA GLY A 46 -7.47 -10.34 -18.01
C GLY A 46 -7.22 -10.61 -16.51
N CYS A 47 -6.97 -9.60 -15.72
CA CYS A 47 -6.82 -9.76 -14.27
C CYS A 47 -8.08 -10.31 -13.59
N GLN A 48 -9.29 -9.84 -13.98
CA GLN A 48 -10.54 -10.34 -13.42
C GLN A 48 -10.81 -11.82 -13.75
N HIS A 49 -10.38 -12.28 -14.93
CA HIS A 49 -10.59 -13.65 -15.38
C HIS A 49 -9.46 -14.60 -15.00
N PHE A 50 -8.26 -14.09 -14.73
CA PHE A 50 -7.10 -14.88 -14.36
C PHE A 50 -7.32 -15.63 -13.03
N ASP A 51 -7.84 -14.94 -12.03
CA ASP A 51 -8.32 -15.54 -10.79
C ASP A 51 -9.62 -14.88 -10.34
N PRO A 52 -10.78 -15.50 -10.64
CA PRO A 52 -12.09 -14.96 -10.27
C PRO A 52 -12.35 -14.84 -8.76
N GLN A 53 -11.51 -15.47 -7.93
CA GLN A 53 -11.62 -15.37 -6.47
C GLN A 53 -11.03 -14.07 -5.93
N VAL A 54 -10.21 -13.37 -6.73
CA VAL A 54 -9.69 -12.04 -6.36
C VAL A 54 -10.73 -10.97 -6.71
N PRO A 55 -11.35 -10.33 -5.70
CA PRO A 55 -12.48 -9.44 -5.93
C PRO A 55 -12.01 -8.03 -6.36
N ILE A 56 -11.68 -7.86 -7.64
CA ILE A 56 -11.34 -6.54 -8.19
C ILE A 56 -12.63 -5.72 -8.31
N ARG A 57 -12.75 -4.65 -7.51
CA ARG A 57 -13.97 -3.83 -7.36
C ARG A 57 -13.86 -2.44 -7.95
N GLY A 58 -12.68 -2.02 -8.37
CA GLY A 58 -12.47 -0.71 -8.97
C GLY A 58 -11.09 -0.55 -9.57
N VAL A 59 -10.91 0.52 -10.33
CA VAL A 59 -9.64 0.84 -11.01
C VAL A 59 -9.29 2.29 -10.77
N ILE A 60 -8.01 2.56 -10.54
CA ILE A 60 -7.41 3.89 -10.60
C ILE A 60 -6.50 3.95 -11.83
N LEU A 61 -6.73 4.90 -12.70
CA LEU A 61 -5.91 5.15 -13.88
C LEU A 61 -4.72 6.02 -13.51
N ASN A 62 -3.52 5.55 -13.75
CA ASN A 62 -2.30 6.33 -13.51
C ASN A 62 -1.64 6.74 -14.83
N GLN A 63 -0.88 7.83 -14.82
CA GLN A 63 -0.14 8.37 -15.97
C GLN A 63 -1.05 8.81 -17.14
N ILE A 64 -2.19 9.39 -16.84
CA ILE A 64 -3.11 9.92 -17.85
C ILE A 64 -2.49 11.13 -18.57
N ALA A 65 -2.48 11.10 -19.91
CA ALA A 65 -1.84 12.13 -20.70
C ALA A 65 -2.73 13.38 -20.88
N ARG A 66 -4.04 13.21 -21.07
CA ARG A 66 -5.00 14.29 -21.33
C ARG A 66 -6.46 13.81 -21.16
N PRO A 67 -7.45 14.72 -21.04
CA PRO A 67 -8.86 14.35 -20.78
C PRO A 67 -9.46 13.36 -21.79
N ARG A 68 -9.17 13.50 -23.09
CA ARG A 68 -9.65 12.55 -24.10
C ARG A 68 -9.08 11.14 -23.89
N HIS A 69 -7.84 11.03 -23.42
CA HIS A 69 -7.20 9.77 -23.12
C HIS A 69 -7.92 9.07 -21.96
N GLU A 70 -8.21 9.83 -20.89
CA GLU A 70 -9.00 9.33 -19.76
C GLU A 70 -10.38 8.85 -20.23
N ALA A 71 -11.13 9.67 -20.95
CA ALA A 71 -12.49 9.34 -21.37
C ALA A 71 -12.56 8.02 -22.14
N ILE A 72 -11.62 7.78 -23.05
CA ILE A 72 -11.57 6.53 -23.83
C ILE A 72 -11.30 5.32 -22.92
N ILE A 73 -10.36 5.44 -21.98
CA ILE A 73 -10.00 4.31 -21.10
C ILE A 73 -11.15 4.04 -20.12
N ARG A 74 -11.72 5.08 -19.52
CA ARG A 74 -12.85 4.98 -18.60
C ARG A 74 -14.02 4.26 -19.26
N GLN A 75 -14.44 4.72 -20.42
CA GLN A 75 -15.53 4.09 -21.18
C GLN A 75 -15.22 2.62 -21.51
N ALA A 76 -13.97 2.31 -21.88
CA ALA A 76 -13.58 0.94 -22.19
C ALA A 76 -13.64 0.04 -20.94
N ILE A 77 -13.14 0.49 -19.79
CA ILE A 77 -13.19 -0.27 -18.54
C ILE A 77 -14.63 -0.50 -18.08
N GLU A 78 -15.44 0.55 -18.05
CA GLU A 78 -16.85 0.45 -17.64
C GLU A 78 -17.64 -0.50 -18.58
N THR A 79 -17.37 -0.44 -19.89
CA THR A 79 -18.07 -1.29 -20.87
C THR A 79 -17.64 -2.74 -20.83
N TYR A 80 -16.34 -3.03 -20.71
CA TYR A 80 -15.83 -4.41 -20.87
C TYR A 80 -15.56 -5.09 -19.53
N CYS A 81 -15.21 -4.35 -18.49
CA CYS A 81 -14.87 -4.92 -17.19
C CYS A 81 -16.01 -4.82 -16.17
N GLY A 82 -16.99 -3.94 -16.39
CA GLY A 82 -18.17 -3.77 -15.53
C GLY A 82 -17.85 -3.25 -14.13
N ILE A 83 -16.70 -2.58 -13.94
CA ILE A 83 -16.27 -2.01 -12.66
C ILE A 83 -16.00 -0.50 -12.78
N PRO A 84 -16.17 0.27 -11.70
CA PRO A 84 -15.98 1.72 -11.73
C PRO A 84 -14.50 2.11 -11.86
N VAL A 85 -14.26 3.25 -12.50
CA VAL A 85 -12.98 3.95 -12.45
C VAL A 85 -13.03 4.97 -11.32
N LEU A 86 -12.36 4.67 -10.22
CA LEU A 86 -12.36 5.41 -8.96
C LEU A 86 -11.32 6.55 -8.92
N GLY A 87 -10.65 6.80 -10.02
CA GLY A 87 -9.72 7.91 -10.13
C GLY A 87 -8.92 7.90 -11.42
N ALA A 88 -8.36 9.07 -11.75
CA ALA A 88 -7.52 9.25 -12.93
C ALA A 88 -6.43 10.28 -12.64
N ILE A 89 -5.24 9.80 -12.37
CA ILE A 89 -4.09 10.62 -12.00
C ILE A 89 -3.32 10.99 -13.27
N PRO A 90 -3.13 12.29 -13.55
CA PRO A 90 -2.39 12.73 -14.71
C PRO A 90 -0.89 12.43 -14.58
N ARG A 91 -0.20 12.39 -15.70
CA ARG A 91 1.25 12.31 -15.70
C ARG A 91 1.85 13.54 -15.04
N LEU A 92 2.54 13.36 -13.93
CA LEU A 92 3.20 14.42 -13.21
C LEU A 92 4.47 14.87 -13.95
N LYS A 93 4.73 16.18 -13.97
CA LYS A 93 5.86 16.78 -14.69
C LYS A 93 7.14 16.86 -13.86
N CYS A 94 7.07 16.59 -12.58
CA CYS A 94 8.22 16.66 -11.66
C CYS A 94 8.23 15.43 -10.76
N GLU A 95 9.43 15.01 -10.37
CA GLU A 95 9.63 13.99 -9.36
C GLU A 95 9.27 14.58 -7.98
N VAL A 96 8.04 14.32 -7.56
CA VAL A 96 7.56 14.73 -6.24
C VAL A 96 8.05 13.76 -5.17
N PHE A 97 8.29 12.53 -5.58
CA PHE A 97 8.73 11.45 -4.72
C PHE A 97 10.09 10.95 -5.20
N PRO A 98 11.21 11.41 -4.62
CA PRO A 98 12.54 10.92 -5.00
C PRO A 98 12.65 9.42 -4.68
N GLU A 99 13.17 8.69 -5.63
CA GLU A 99 13.48 7.26 -5.50
C GLU A 99 14.93 7.09 -5.03
N ARG A 100 15.15 6.27 -4.00
CA ARG A 100 16.46 5.85 -3.54
C ARG A 100 16.37 4.42 -3.00
N HIS A 101 17.40 3.60 -3.21
CA HIS A 101 17.47 2.26 -2.64
C HIS A 101 16.16 1.46 -2.72
N MET A 102 15.87 0.81 -3.82
CA MET A 102 14.64 0.06 -4.05
C MET A 102 13.34 0.90 -4.10
N GLY A 103 13.46 2.20 -4.41
CA GLY A 103 12.30 3.08 -4.61
C GLY A 103 11.76 3.76 -3.34
N LEU A 104 12.44 3.64 -2.21
CA LEU A 104 11.98 4.23 -0.94
C LEU A 104 13.03 5.16 -0.34
N VAL A 105 12.59 6.34 0.09
CA VAL A 105 13.36 7.24 0.95
C VAL A 105 12.65 7.30 2.30
N PRO A 106 13.32 6.91 3.40
CA PRO A 106 12.73 7.02 4.73
C PRO A 106 12.34 8.47 5.05
N PRO A 107 11.22 8.71 5.76
CA PRO A 107 10.76 10.06 6.08
C PRO A 107 11.82 10.91 6.79
N GLN A 108 12.69 10.31 7.59
CA GLN A 108 13.74 10.95 8.34
C GLN A 108 14.87 11.50 7.43
N GLU A 109 15.12 10.83 6.30
CA GLU A 109 16.11 11.27 5.31
C GLU A 109 15.53 12.27 4.30
N HIS A 110 14.22 12.45 4.29
CA HIS A 110 13.55 13.26 3.29
C HIS A 110 13.33 14.68 3.81
N ALA A 111 14.21 15.61 3.49
CA ALA A 111 14.09 17.02 3.87
C ALA A 111 12.75 17.66 3.44
N THR A 112 12.04 17.06 2.50
CA THR A 112 10.74 17.51 1.99
C THR A 112 9.60 16.51 2.24
N ALA A 113 9.73 15.63 3.24
CA ALA A 113 8.69 14.60 3.54
C ALA A 113 7.30 15.22 3.73
N ILE A 114 7.20 16.32 4.48
CA ILE A 114 5.93 17.04 4.69
C ILE A 114 5.34 17.54 3.35
N ARG A 115 6.20 18.02 2.46
CA ARG A 115 5.78 18.46 1.11
C ARG A 115 5.29 17.28 0.26
N ALA A 116 5.97 16.14 0.33
CA ALA A 116 5.57 14.93 -0.37
C ALA A 116 4.19 14.44 0.11
N VAL A 117 3.97 14.37 1.43
CA VAL A 117 2.67 14.01 2.02
C VAL A 117 1.57 15.01 1.62
N THR A 118 1.86 16.31 1.69
CA THR A 118 0.91 17.35 1.28
C THR A 118 0.54 17.20 -0.20
N THR A 119 1.52 16.98 -1.06
CA THR A 119 1.30 16.77 -2.49
C THR A 119 0.49 15.50 -2.76
N ALA A 120 0.79 14.40 -2.06
CA ALA A 120 0.02 13.15 -2.16
C ALA A 120 -1.44 13.36 -1.76
N ARG A 121 -1.69 14.06 -0.66
CA ARG A 121 -3.03 14.43 -0.22
C ARG A 121 -3.78 15.25 -1.28
N ASP A 122 -3.14 16.27 -1.82
CA ASP A 122 -3.75 17.17 -2.80
C ASP A 122 -4.04 16.43 -4.12
N LEU A 123 -3.18 15.51 -4.54
CA LEU A 123 -3.41 14.62 -5.69
C LEU A 123 -4.59 13.68 -5.42
N ALA A 124 -4.64 13.06 -4.25
CA ALA A 124 -5.73 12.17 -3.88
C ALA A 124 -7.06 12.92 -3.87
N THR A 125 -7.14 14.05 -3.20
CA THR A 125 -8.36 14.88 -3.12
C THR A 125 -8.84 15.35 -4.49
N ARG A 126 -7.91 15.62 -5.41
CA ARG A 126 -8.25 16.19 -6.73
C ARG A 126 -8.62 15.16 -7.79
N TYR A 127 -8.02 13.96 -7.73
CA TYR A 127 -8.07 13.00 -8.82
C TYR A 127 -8.67 11.65 -8.47
N LEU A 128 -8.97 11.41 -7.19
CA LEU A 128 -9.59 10.17 -6.74
C LEU A 128 -11.03 10.43 -6.26
N ASP A 129 -11.89 9.47 -6.53
CA ASP A 129 -13.21 9.36 -5.92
C ASP A 129 -13.08 8.73 -4.54
N LEU A 130 -12.89 9.57 -3.52
CA LEU A 130 -12.67 9.13 -2.14
C LEU A 130 -13.90 8.46 -1.55
N GLU A 131 -15.11 8.88 -1.95
CA GLU A 131 -16.36 8.28 -1.49
C GLU A 131 -16.51 6.87 -2.07
N GLY A 132 -16.33 6.71 -3.38
CA GLY A 132 -16.35 5.41 -4.03
C GLY A 132 -15.26 4.45 -3.51
N LEU A 133 -14.06 4.97 -3.21
CA LEU A 133 -13.01 4.19 -2.56
C LEU A 133 -13.43 3.71 -1.17
N TRP A 134 -14.09 4.58 -0.39
CA TRP A 134 -14.61 4.23 0.92
C TRP A 134 -15.72 3.19 0.84
N GLU A 135 -16.62 3.31 -0.12
CA GLU A 135 -17.67 2.33 -0.38
C GLU A 135 -17.08 0.95 -0.71
N VAL A 136 -16.05 0.90 -1.55
CA VAL A 136 -15.33 -0.34 -1.85
C VAL A 136 -14.65 -0.90 -0.60
N ALA A 137 -13.95 -0.07 0.16
CA ALA A 137 -13.25 -0.51 1.38
C ALA A 137 -14.23 -1.06 2.43
N SER A 138 -15.42 -0.46 2.55
CA SER A 138 -16.45 -0.87 3.50
C SER A 138 -17.09 -2.23 3.19
N GLN A 139 -16.80 -2.81 2.02
CA GLN A 139 -17.23 -4.18 1.66
C GLN A 139 -16.31 -5.26 2.27
N ALA A 140 -15.17 -4.88 2.84
CA ALA A 140 -14.29 -5.83 3.51
C ALA A 140 -14.99 -6.38 4.77
N PRO A 141 -14.95 -7.71 5.00
CA PRO A 141 -15.49 -8.28 6.21
C PRO A 141 -14.69 -7.83 7.42
N PRO A 142 -15.31 -7.78 8.62
CA PRO A 142 -14.54 -7.53 9.83
C PRO A 142 -13.51 -8.64 10.04
N LEU A 143 -12.31 -8.26 10.46
CA LEU A 143 -11.32 -9.25 10.87
C LEU A 143 -11.79 -9.94 12.13
N SER A 144 -11.61 -11.27 12.20
CA SER A 144 -11.86 -12.02 13.42
C SER A 144 -10.95 -11.47 14.53
N GLU A 145 -11.54 -11.15 15.68
CA GLU A 145 -10.74 -10.77 16.83
C GLU A 145 -9.82 -11.94 17.22
N VAL A 146 -8.56 -11.82 16.94
CA VAL A 146 -7.56 -12.71 17.52
C VAL A 146 -7.26 -12.16 18.90
N ILE A 147 -7.84 -12.78 19.93
CA ILE A 147 -7.47 -12.52 21.32
C ILE A 147 -6.04 -13.05 21.48
N VAL A 148 -5.07 -12.20 21.23
CA VAL A 148 -3.69 -12.47 21.60
C VAL A 148 -3.62 -12.23 23.10
N SER A 149 -3.66 -13.29 23.88
CA SER A 149 -3.37 -13.18 25.32
C SER A 149 -1.92 -12.69 25.45
N PRO A 150 -1.70 -11.57 26.13
CA PRO A 150 -0.33 -11.10 26.34
C PRO A 150 0.45 -12.22 27.04
N PRO A 151 1.73 -12.43 26.69
CA PRO A 151 2.56 -13.42 27.35
C PRO A 151 2.58 -13.13 28.86
N SER A 152 2.32 -14.17 29.66
CA SER A 152 2.39 -14.05 31.12
C SER A 152 3.84 -13.85 31.53
N PHE A 153 4.18 -12.68 32.03
CA PHE A 153 5.50 -12.42 32.61
C PHE A 153 5.55 -12.86 34.06
N CYS A 154 6.74 -13.32 34.47
CA CYS A 154 7.03 -13.58 35.86
C CYS A 154 7.00 -12.24 36.62
N ALA A 155 5.99 -12.03 37.47
CA ALA A 155 5.80 -10.78 38.20
C ALA A 155 7.00 -10.42 39.13
N ASP A 156 7.82 -11.39 39.42
CA ASP A 156 8.98 -11.28 40.35
C ASP A 156 10.31 -11.01 39.64
N CYS A 157 10.31 -10.91 38.29
CA CYS A 157 11.54 -10.61 37.53
C CYS A 157 11.63 -9.12 37.21
N ALA A 158 12.80 -8.51 37.35
CA ALA A 158 13.04 -7.18 36.85
C ALA A 158 12.81 -7.15 35.33
N PRO A 159 12.15 -6.12 34.79
CA PRO A 159 11.89 -6.04 33.35
C PRO A 159 13.20 -6.07 32.56
N PRO A 160 13.29 -6.88 31.50
CA PRO A 160 14.48 -6.87 30.66
C PRO A 160 14.64 -5.52 29.96
N VAL A 161 15.88 -5.03 29.94
CA VAL A 161 16.23 -3.84 29.19
C VAL A 161 16.69 -4.24 27.80
N ILE A 162 16.01 -3.75 26.76
CA ILE A 162 16.32 -4.03 25.36
C ILE A 162 16.80 -2.77 24.69
N GLY A 163 18.08 -2.75 24.28
CA GLY A 163 18.63 -1.67 23.46
C GLY A 163 18.22 -1.85 21.99
N VAL A 164 17.68 -0.80 21.40
CA VAL A 164 17.32 -0.75 19.98
C VAL A 164 18.15 0.35 19.33
N ILE A 165 18.98 -0.01 18.36
CA ILE A 165 19.76 0.98 17.60
C ILE A 165 18.80 1.67 16.62
N ARG A 166 18.59 2.98 16.81
CA ARG A 166 17.71 3.79 15.97
C ARG A 166 18.33 5.14 15.66
N ASP A 167 18.82 5.29 14.45
CA ASP A 167 19.45 6.49 13.93
C ASP A 167 19.25 6.61 12.41
N SER A 168 19.97 7.51 11.75
CA SER A 168 19.87 7.70 10.31
C SER A 168 20.33 6.48 9.48
N ALA A 169 21.11 5.57 10.04
CA ALA A 169 21.56 4.35 9.40
C ALA A 169 20.62 3.14 9.67
N PHE A 170 19.92 3.14 10.82
CA PHE A 170 19.04 2.07 11.26
C PHE A 170 17.62 2.58 11.51
N GLN A 171 16.78 2.58 10.46
CA GLN A 171 15.45 3.20 10.48
C GLN A 171 14.29 2.25 10.20
N PHE A 172 14.55 1.07 9.63
CA PHE A 172 13.49 0.18 9.16
C PHE A 172 12.96 -0.73 10.26
N TYR A 173 12.32 -0.12 11.26
CA TYR A 173 11.59 -0.84 12.29
C TYR A 173 10.09 -0.70 12.11
N TYR A 174 9.38 -1.80 12.29
CA TYR A 174 7.93 -1.75 12.46
C TYR A 174 7.61 -1.23 13.86
N PRO A 175 6.86 -0.13 14.02
CA PRO A 175 6.48 0.41 15.33
C PRO A 175 5.83 -0.64 16.23
N GLU A 176 5.01 -1.52 15.65
CA GLU A 176 4.30 -2.59 16.31
C GLU A 176 5.24 -3.59 17.01
N ASN A 177 6.44 -3.81 16.48
CA ASN A 177 7.44 -4.67 17.13
C ASN A 177 7.96 -4.04 18.43
N LEU A 178 8.16 -2.71 18.43
CA LEU A 178 8.60 -1.98 19.62
C LEU A 178 7.48 -1.86 20.65
N GLU A 179 6.25 -1.70 20.19
CA GLU A 179 5.05 -1.70 21.03
C GLU A 179 4.86 -3.06 21.68
N ALA A 180 4.94 -4.14 20.92
CA ALA A 180 4.84 -5.51 21.44
C ALA A 180 5.92 -5.83 22.50
N LEU A 181 7.15 -5.34 22.32
CA LEU A 181 8.20 -5.50 23.33
C LEU A 181 7.85 -4.76 24.63
N ARG A 182 7.30 -3.54 24.54
CA ARG A 182 6.86 -2.77 25.71
C ARG A 182 5.65 -3.39 26.39
N GLU A 183 4.67 -3.81 25.63
CA GLU A 183 3.49 -4.54 26.15
C GLU A 183 3.89 -5.85 26.81
N ALA A 184 4.93 -6.48 26.26
CA ALA A 184 5.56 -7.64 26.83
C ALA A 184 6.37 -7.34 28.13
N GLY A 185 6.33 -6.13 28.65
CA GLY A 185 6.99 -5.73 29.89
C GLY A 185 8.48 -5.40 29.78
N ALA A 186 9.02 -5.27 28.55
CA ALA A 186 10.41 -4.86 28.38
C ALA A 186 10.57 -3.33 28.49
N ALA A 187 11.66 -2.89 29.09
CA ALA A 187 12.12 -1.51 29.01
C ALA A 187 12.92 -1.33 27.70
N VAL A 188 12.31 -0.67 26.72
CA VAL A 188 12.95 -0.42 25.42
C VAL A 188 13.71 0.90 25.48
N MET A 189 15.03 0.86 25.26
CA MET A 189 15.94 2.01 25.22
C MET A 189 16.43 2.21 23.78
N GLU A 190 16.19 3.37 23.21
CA GLU A 190 16.71 3.73 21.89
C GLU A 190 18.16 4.21 22.05
N LEU A 191 19.02 3.72 21.17
CA LEU A 191 20.46 4.01 21.13
C LEU A 191 20.82 4.46 19.71
N SER A 192 21.71 5.44 19.59
CA SER A 192 22.28 5.85 18.30
C SER A 192 23.72 5.35 18.20
N ALA A 193 24.02 4.60 17.16
CA ALA A 193 25.41 4.22 16.87
C ALA A 193 26.22 5.38 16.29
N LEU A 194 25.55 6.47 15.89
CA LEU A 194 26.16 7.62 15.24
C LEU A 194 26.31 8.82 16.20
N ASP A 195 25.35 8.99 17.15
CA ASP A 195 25.22 10.20 17.95
C ASP A 195 25.46 9.94 19.45
N ASP A 196 25.29 8.71 19.94
CA ASP A 196 25.59 8.37 21.33
C ASP A 196 27.10 8.17 21.54
N PRO A 197 27.65 8.62 22.67
CA PRO A 197 29.09 8.53 22.95
C PRO A 197 29.58 7.07 23.17
#